data_7f110603d328e4a1ffedb381df4680b1
#
_entry.id   7f110603d328e4a1ffedb381df4680b1
#
_cell.length_a   1.000
_cell.length_b   1.000
_cell.length_c   1.000
_cell.angle_alpha   90.00
_cell.angle_beta   90.00
_cell.angle_gamma   90.00
#
_symmetry.space_group_name_H-M   'P 1'
#
loop_
_entity.id
_entity.type
_entity.pdbx_description
1 polymer ?
#
loop_
_entity_poly.entity_id
_entity_poly.type
_entity_poly.pdbx_seq_one_letter_code
_entity_poly.pdbx_strand_id
1 'polypeptide(L)'
;MISKEEIQKILNDSISENVVCYKHEFRPSEIAKGIRKIANVTDDYGFIVIGASIIQDKYVVIGLSKGFNIDRISSMALKELTIAPDVENACLDLNGQYVYVIKVYKAPGGTALTSDRLQDGSISVFINDLYNICIKLQGNAKYINASEDERNDYIRDMLEQRDYDVHDQTRRGISETGKSSGEIDIFVKKDNAPFTIIEALILSSLEKSYLSTHLNKIYSYDTTGNLFNVCLVYLEAKNLAGFWEKYCEFVTHYDYPYPIISFDDNIDNDYLGSEIKIMTTTHNRSGQKTILYHICVKILS
;
A
#
# COMPACT_ATOMS: atom_id res chain seq x y z
N MET A 1 -1.05 6.68 31.29
CA MET A 1 -2.38 6.06 30.95
C MET A 1 -3.34 7.18 30.61
N ILE A 2 -4.03 7.10 29.49
CA ILE A 2 -4.97 8.12 28.99
C ILE A 2 -6.26 8.05 29.82
N SER A 3 -6.67 9.20 30.43
CA SER A 3 -7.90 9.28 31.21
C SER A 3 -9.03 9.97 30.44
N LYS A 4 -10.28 9.68 30.85
CA LYS A 4 -11.48 10.31 30.29
C LYS A 4 -11.48 11.82 30.57
N GLU A 5 -11.10 12.20 31.78
CA GLU A 5 -11.06 13.59 32.25
C GLU A 5 -10.05 14.40 31.46
N GLU A 6 -8.87 13.81 31.15
CA GLU A 6 -7.83 14.45 30.34
C GLU A 6 -8.36 14.77 28.94
N ILE A 7 -9.00 13.80 28.29
CA ILE A 7 -9.53 14.00 26.93
C ILE A 7 -10.74 14.94 26.91
N GLN A 8 -11.63 14.86 27.89
CA GLN A 8 -12.74 15.81 28.00
C GLN A 8 -12.24 17.24 28.20
N LYS A 9 -11.20 17.45 29.01
CA LYS A 9 -10.60 18.77 29.17
C LYS A 9 -10.05 19.30 27.86
N ILE A 10 -9.27 18.49 27.13
CA ILE A 10 -8.69 18.86 25.83
C ILE A 10 -9.78 19.23 24.82
N LEU A 11 -10.85 18.43 24.73
CA LEU A 11 -11.92 18.66 23.77
C LEU A 11 -12.82 19.85 24.15
N ASN A 12 -12.76 20.34 25.38
CA ASN A 12 -13.44 21.56 25.83
C ASN A 12 -12.58 22.82 25.74
N ASP A 13 -11.30 22.66 25.46
CA ASP A 13 -10.33 23.75 25.36
C ASP A 13 -10.26 24.32 23.93
N SER A 14 -9.46 25.35 23.73
CA SER A 14 -9.19 25.90 22.40
C SER A 14 -8.42 24.89 21.52
N ILE A 15 -8.59 25.02 20.19
CA ILE A 15 -7.89 24.16 19.23
C ILE A 15 -6.37 24.27 19.42
N SER A 16 -5.71 23.12 19.50
CA SER A 16 -4.28 22.96 19.68
C SER A 16 -3.65 22.22 18.51
N GLU A 17 -2.43 22.62 18.12
CA GLU A 17 -1.62 21.90 17.11
C GLU A 17 -1.21 20.50 17.58
N ASN A 18 -1.21 20.26 18.89
CA ASN A 18 -0.91 18.97 19.50
C ASN A 18 -2.11 18.02 19.51
N VAL A 19 -3.23 18.39 18.85
CA VAL A 19 -4.41 17.54 18.74
C VAL A 19 -4.85 17.41 17.30
N VAL A 20 -4.93 16.18 16.83
CA VAL A 20 -5.46 15.83 15.51
C VAL A 20 -6.78 15.07 15.69
N CYS A 21 -7.86 15.57 15.08
CA CYS A 21 -9.16 14.93 15.13
C CYS A 21 -9.51 14.30 13.79
N TYR A 22 -10.00 13.07 13.85
CA TYR A 22 -10.57 12.35 12.71
C TYR A 22 -12.03 11.97 13.01
N LYS A 23 -12.91 12.27 12.08
CA LYS A 23 -14.34 11.90 12.21
C LYS A 23 -14.53 10.38 12.15
N HIS A 24 -13.98 9.76 11.12
CA HIS A 24 -14.02 8.31 10.85
C HIS A 24 -12.77 7.91 10.07
N GLU A 25 -11.62 7.77 10.73
CA GLU A 25 -10.40 7.40 10.01
C GLU A 25 -9.66 6.29 10.76
N PHE A 26 -9.51 5.16 10.10
CA PHE A 26 -8.83 4.00 10.65
C PHE A 26 -7.76 3.43 9.71
N ARG A 27 -7.50 4.09 8.57
CA ARG A 27 -6.42 3.67 7.66
C ARG A 27 -5.06 3.95 8.32
N PRO A 28 -4.17 2.93 8.43
CA PRO A 28 -2.87 3.10 9.06
C PRO A 28 -2.04 4.26 8.46
N SER A 29 -2.08 4.44 7.14
CA SER A 29 -1.36 5.52 6.45
C SER A 29 -1.81 6.93 6.89
N GLU A 30 -3.11 7.15 7.08
CA GLU A 30 -3.62 8.44 7.54
C GLU A 30 -3.31 8.65 9.04
N ILE A 31 -3.42 7.60 9.83
CA ILE A 31 -3.02 7.65 11.24
C ILE A 31 -1.52 7.93 11.38
N ALA A 32 -0.67 7.33 10.53
CA ALA A 32 0.77 7.61 10.49
C ALA A 32 1.08 9.09 10.23
N LYS A 33 0.34 9.73 9.31
CA LYS A 33 0.46 11.18 9.07
C LYS A 33 0.13 12.01 10.33
N GLY A 34 -0.92 11.61 11.03
CA GLY A 34 -1.30 12.23 12.31
C GLY A 34 -0.23 12.04 13.39
N ILE A 35 0.28 10.82 13.55
CA ILE A 35 1.37 10.50 14.49
C ILE A 35 2.61 11.33 14.15
N ARG A 36 3.05 11.36 12.89
CA ARG A 36 4.18 12.16 12.44
C ARG A 36 3.99 13.65 12.78
N LYS A 37 2.82 14.22 12.47
CA LYS A 37 2.53 15.62 12.75
C LYS A 37 2.73 15.91 14.23
N ILE A 38 2.11 15.15 15.11
CA ILE A 38 2.19 15.36 16.55
C ILE A 38 3.62 15.15 17.06
N ALA A 39 4.26 14.04 16.73
CA ALA A 39 5.61 13.69 17.19
C ALA A 39 6.68 14.73 16.83
N ASN A 40 6.45 15.53 15.77
CA ASN A 40 7.37 16.56 15.31
C ASN A 40 7.08 17.95 15.88
N VAL A 41 5.85 18.25 16.28
CA VAL A 41 5.47 19.59 16.75
C VAL A 41 5.31 19.67 18.28
N THR A 42 5.05 18.55 18.94
CA THR A 42 4.88 18.53 20.40
C THR A 42 6.21 18.68 21.15
N ASP A 43 6.19 19.32 22.32
CA ASP A 43 7.34 19.37 23.20
C ASP A 43 7.45 18.13 24.10
N ASP A 44 6.33 17.48 24.41
CA ASP A 44 6.24 16.29 25.26
C ASP A 44 5.35 15.23 24.61
N TYR A 45 4.06 15.51 24.48
CA TYR A 45 3.08 14.62 23.82
C TYR A 45 1.88 15.38 23.26
N GLY A 46 1.14 14.71 22.37
CA GLY A 46 -0.14 15.18 21.86
C GLY A 46 -1.09 14.03 21.61
N PHE A 47 -2.23 14.30 20.98
CA PHE A 47 -3.31 13.32 20.83
C PHE A 47 -3.87 13.24 19.42
N ILE A 48 -4.13 12.02 18.98
CA ILE A 48 -5.07 11.76 17.89
C ILE A 48 -6.38 11.29 18.52
N VAL A 49 -7.48 11.94 18.15
CA VAL A 49 -8.82 11.59 18.62
C VAL A 49 -9.67 11.21 17.42
N ILE A 50 -10.04 9.94 17.33
CA ILE A 50 -10.91 9.39 16.28
C ILE A 50 -12.32 9.28 16.83
N GLY A 51 -13.30 9.81 16.13
CA GLY A 51 -14.68 10.02 16.62
C GLY A 51 -14.95 11.45 17.06
N ALA A 52 -14.04 12.39 16.73
CA ALA A 52 -14.21 13.80 16.93
C ALA A 52 -13.89 14.59 15.65
N SER A 53 -14.36 15.81 15.56
CA SER A 53 -14.12 16.72 14.43
C SER A 53 -13.98 18.15 14.94
N ILE A 54 -13.42 19.01 14.08
CA ILE A 54 -13.39 20.45 14.33
C ILE A 54 -14.53 21.07 13.51
N ILE A 55 -15.45 21.74 14.20
CA ILE A 55 -16.61 22.44 13.59
C ILE A 55 -16.68 23.84 14.20
N GLN A 56 -16.66 24.88 13.36
CA GLN A 56 -16.69 26.28 13.80
C GLN A 56 -15.67 26.59 14.90
N ASP A 57 -14.43 26.20 14.67
CA ASP A 57 -13.31 26.39 15.59
C ASP A 57 -13.50 25.80 17.00
N LYS A 58 -14.23 24.68 17.08
CA LYS A 58 -14.42 23.90 18.30
C LYS A 58 -14.29 22.42 18.05
N TYR A 59 -13.79 21.70 19.03
CA TYR A 59 -13.85 20.25 19.01
C TYR A 59 -15.29 19.78 19.25
N VAL A 60 -15.76 18.87 18.42
CA VAL A 60 -17.09 18.27 18.53
C VAL A 60 -16.94 16.74 18.53
N VAL A 61 -17.40 16.10 19.58
CA VAL A 61 -17.47 14.64 19.65
C VAL A 61 -18.58 14.14 18.75
N ILE A 62 -18.24 13.31 17.79
CA ILE A 62 -19.19 12.68 16.86
C ILE A 62 -19.62 11.32 17.43
N GLY A 63 -18.68 10.64 18.08
CA GLY A 63 -18.85 9.28 18.59
C GLY A 63 -18.79 8.21 17.51
N LEU A 64 -18.38 7.04 17.92
CA LEU A 64 -18.26 5.85 17.07
C LEU A 64 -18.87 4.63 17.76
N SER A 65 -19.13 3.57 17.00
CA SER A 65 -19.48 2.28 17.60
C SER A 65 -18.27 1.66 18.30
N LYS A 66 -18.51 0.87 19.34
CA LYS A 66 -17.49 0.08 19.99
C LYS A 66 -17.10 -1.11 19.09
N GLY A 67 -15.81 -1.43 19.03
CA GLY A 67 -15.36 -2.65 18.34
C GLY A 67 -14.13 -2.48 17.44
N PHE A 68 -13.60 -1.27 17.27
CA PHE A 68 -12.35 -1.08 16.54
C PHE A 68 -11.13 -1.43 17.40
N ASN A 69 -10.17 -2.13 16.80
CA ASN A 69 -8.90 -2.45 17.46
C ASN A 69 -7.86 -1.36 17.20
N ILE A 70 -7.82 -0.37 18.09
CA ILE A 70 -6.92 0.78 17.93
C ILE A 70 -5.45 0.40 18.10
N ASP A 71 -5.13 -0.63 18.91
CA ASP A 71 -3.75 -1.09 19.10
C ASP A 71 -3.18 -1.67 17.82
N ARG A 72 -3.99 -2.44 17.08
CA ARG A 72 -3.59 -2.97 15.78
C ARG A 72 -3.37 -1.84 14.78
N ILE A 73 -4.29 -0.87 14.71
CA ILE A 73 -4.23 0.24 13.77
C ILE A 73 -2.99 1.11 14.04
N SER A 74 -2.74 1.48 15.29
CA SER A 74 -1.56 2.28 15.67
C SER A 74 -0.26 1.52 15.41
N SER A 75 -0.21 0.23 15.72
CA SER A 75 0.96 -0.62 15.42
C SER A 75 1.29 -0.68 13.93
N MET A 76 0.28 -0.77 13.07
CA MET A 76 0.47 -0.72 11.62
C MET A 76 0.94 0.67 11.17
N ALA A 77 0.35 1.73 11.72
CA ALA A 77 0.75 3.10 11.40
C ALA A 77 2.20 3.41 11.79
N LEU A 78 2.66 2.90 12.93
CA LEU A 78 4.05 3.09 13.39
C LEU A 78 5.09 2.45 12.44
N LYS A 79 4.73 1.37 11.74
CA LYS A 79 5.60 0.73 10.74
C LYS A 79 5.86 1.63 9.53
N GLU A 80 5.02 2.64 9.29
CA GLU A 80 5.17 3.59 8.19
C GLU A 80 6.10 4.77 8.55
N LEU A 81 6.68 4.79 9.75
CA LEU A 81 7.53 5.88 10.22
C LEU A 81 9.00 5.46 10.27
N THR A 82 9.90 6.38 9.91
CA THR A 82 11.37 6.13 9.95
C THR A 82 11.88 5.92 11.37
N ILE A 83 11.31 6.65 12.33
CA ILE A 83 11.53 6.52 13.77
C ILE A 83 10.14 6.48 14.39
N ALA A 84 9.75 5.34 14.93
CA ALA A 84 8.46 5.21 15.60
C ALA A 84 8.51 5.90 16.97
N PRO A 85 7.64 6.89 17.24
CA PRO A 85 7.50 7.45 18.57
C PRO A 85 6.80 6.46 19.51
N ASP A 86 6.97 6.64 20.80
CA ASP A 86 6.16 5.92 21.77
C ASP A 86 4.70 6.38 21.68
N VAL A 87 3.77 5.44 21.79
CA VAL A 87 2.33 5.71 21.78
C VAL A 87 1.61 4.94 22.88
N GLU A 88 0.53 5.53 23.36
CA GLU A 88 -0.46 4.86 24.21
C GLU A 88 -1.82 4.92 23.52
N ASN A 89 -2.63 3.87 23.66
CA ASN A 89 -3.94 3.79 23.02
C ASN A 89 -5.04 3.65 24.07
N ALA A 90 -6.21 4.23 23.80
CA ALA A 90 -7.41 4.03 24.60
C ALA A 90 -8.68 4.10 23.76
N CYS A 91 -9.70 3.34 24.17
CA CYS A 91 -11.08 3.53 23.75
C CYS A 91 -11.86 4.07 24.95
N LEU A 92 -12.41 5.27 24.81
CA LEU A 92 -13.07 5.99 25.89
C LEU A 92 -14.57 6.18 25.58
N ASP A 93 -15.39 5.99 26.60
CA ASP A 93 -16.81 6.34 26.55
C ASP A 93 -17.03 7.76 27.08
N LEU A 94 -17.32 8.69 26.19
CA LEU A 94 -17.65 10.07 26.50
C LEU A 94 -19.18 10.25 26.49
N ASN A 95 -19.85 9.87 27.58
CA ASN A 95 -21.32 9.99 27.75
C ASN A 95 -22.11 9.19 26.69
N GLY A 96 -21.73 7.94 26.46
CA GLY A 96 -22.38 7.06 25.47
C GLY A 96 -21.83 7.20 24.05
N GLN A 97 -20.85 8.07 23.85
CA GLN A 97 -20.15 8.24 22.56
C GLN A 97 -18.73 7.71 22.69
N TYR A 98 -18.39 6.66 21.94
CA TYR A 98 -17.04 6.11 21.96
C TYR A 98 -16.11 6.94 21.09
N VAL A 99 -14.93 7.26 21.63
CA VAL A 99 -13.80 7.82 20.88
C VAL A 99 -12.58 6.93 21.08
N TYR A 100 -11.74 6.86 20.03
CA TYR A 100 -10.48 6.14 20.07
C TYR A 100 -9.36 7.15 20.10
N VAL A 101 -8.44 6.99 21.03
CA VAL A 101 -7.39 7.95 21.32
C VAL A 101 -6.03 7.30 21.20
N ILE A 102 -5.12 7.97 20.48
CA ILE A 102 -3.71 7.65 20.45
C ILE A 102 -2.96 8.84 21.06
N LYS A 103 -2.32 8.64 22.21
CA LYS A 103 -1.37 9.58 22.79
C LYS A 103 -0.02 9.34 22.14
N VAL A 104 0.54 10.37 21.55
CA VAL A 104 1.80 10.30 20.78
C VAL A 104 2.83 11.14 21.51
N TYR A 105 3.95 10.54 21.86
CA TYR A 105 5.06 11.22 22.49
C TYR A 105 6.01 11.83 21.45
N LYS A 106 6.79 12.82 21.88
CA LYS A 106 7.83 13.43 21.05
C LYS A 106 8.80 12.38 20.52
N ALA A 107 9.07 12.40 19.25
CA ALA A 107 10.12 11.55 18.66
C ALA A 107 11.49 12.21 18.82
N PRO A 108 12.46 11.58 19.52
CA PRO A 108 13.82 12.11 19.61
C PRO A 108 14.44 12.23 18.20
N GLY A 109 14.80 13.44 17.80
CA GLY A 109 15.33 13.71 16.46
C GLY A 109 14.28 13.83 15.35
N GLY A 110 12.99 13.81 15.72
CA GLY A 110 11.88 13.86 14.78
C GLY A 110 11.63 12.53 14.08
N THR A 111 10.48 12.43 13.39
CA THR A 111 10.12 11.28 12.55
C THR A 111 9.66 11.74 11.17
N ALA A 112 9.88 10.90 10.16
CA ALA A 112 9.34 11.08 8.82
C ALA A 112 8.60 9.80 8.42
N LEU A 113 7.68 9.89 7.48
CA LEU A 113 7.17 8.68 6.85
C LEU A 113 8.34 7.99 6.15
N THR A 114 8.37 6.65 6.18
CA THR A 114 9.44 5.84 5.56
C THR A 114 9.60 6.14 4.08
N SER A 115 8.61 6.81 3.52
CA SER A 115 8.62 7.30 2.15
C SER A 115 8.16 8.76 2.11
N ASP A 116 9.05 9.71 2.30
CA ASP A 116 8.74 11.12 2.02
C ASP A 116 8.44 11.40 0.53
N ARG A 117 8.65 10.43 -0.35
CA ARG A 117 8.18 10.41 -1.74
C ARG A 117 6.95 9.53 -1.97
N LEU A 118 6.64 8.60 -1.05
CA LEU A 118 5.42 7.77 -1.05
C LEU A 118 4.26 8.46 -0.29
N GLN A 119 4.35 9.76 -0.11
CA GLN A 119 3.59 10.55 0.89
C GLN A 119 2.11 10.74 0.63
N ASP A 120 1.54 10.33 -0.48
CA ASP A 120 0.14 10.65 -0.71
C ASP A 120 -0.85 9.49 -0.43
N GLY A 121 -0.36 8.35 0.06
CA GLY A 121 -1.19 7.15 0.26
C GLY A 121 -1.70 6.54 -1.05
N SER A 122 -1.34 7.14 -2.19
CA SER A 122 -1.84 6.73 -3.50
C SER A 122 -1.37 5.34 -3.91
N ILE A 123 -0.17 4.93 -3.47
CA ILE A 123 0.34 3.58 -3.76
C ILE A 123 -0.51 2.54 -3.04
N SER A 124 -0.77 2.71 -1.75
CA SER A 124 -1.58 1.75 -0.99
C SER A 124 -3.03 1.72 -1.50
N VAL A 125 -3.59 2.86 -1.89
CA VAL A 125 -4.91 2.92 -2.53
C VAL A 125 -4.89 2.18 -3.86
N PHE A 126 -3.89 2.43 -4.71
CA PHE A 126 -3.74 1.76 -6.01
C PHE A 126 -3.60 0.24 -5.85
N ILE A 127 -2.74 -0.22 -4.95
CA ILE A 127 -2.53 -1.66 -4.72
C ILE A 127 -3.79 -2.31 -4.17
N ASN A 128 -4.54 -1.64 -3.28
CA ASN A 128 -5.83 -2.12 -2.81
C ASN A 128 -6.87 -2.19 -3.93
N ASP A 129 -6.93 -1.18 -4.80
CA ASP A 129 -7.81 -1.20 -5.96
C ASP A 129 -7.45 -2.33 -6.94
N LEU A 130 -6.17 -2.49 -7.25
CA LEU A 130 -5.68 -3.56 -8.11
C LEU A 130 -6.00 -4.94 -7.50
N TYR A 131 -5.81 -5.11 -6.18
CA TYR A 131 -6.17 -6.32 -5.47
C TYR A 131 -7.68 -6.64 -5.62
N ASN A 132 -8.54 -5.65 -5.40
CA ASN A 132 -9.99 -5.81 -5.55
C ASN A 132 -10.41 -6.14 -7.00
N ILE A 133 -9.69 -5.61 -7.98
CA ILE A 133 -9.88 -5.97 -9.39
C ILE A 133 -9.47 -7.42 -9.62
N CYS A 134 -8.35 -7.86 -9.07
CA CYS A 134 -7.87 -9.24 -9.14
C CYS A 134 -8.86 -10.24 -8.51
N ILE A 135 -9.50 -9.91 -7.40
CA ILE A 135 -10.57 -10.73 -6.81
C ILE A 135 -11.73 -10.91 -7.80
N LYS A 136 -12.14 -9.83 -8.45
CA LYS A 136 -13.24 -9.88 -9.45
C LYS A 136 -12.84 -10.68 -10.68
N LEU A 137 -11.60 -10.54 -11.14
CA LEU A 137 -11.06 -11.34 -12.24
C LEU A 137 -11.08 -12.83 -11.88
N GLN A 138 -10.57 -13.19 -10.70
CA GLN A 138 -10.54 -14.56 -10.19
C GLN A 138 -11.93 -15.20 -10.12
N GLY A 139 -12.92 -14.43 -9.66
CA GLY A 139 -14.31 -14.89 -9.52
C GLY A 139 -15.10 -14.97 -10.82
N ASN A 140 -14.53 -14.55 -11.96
CA ASN A 140 -15.26 -14.50 -13.23
C ASN A 140 -14.85 -15.64 -14.17
N ALA A 141 -15.76 -16.59 -14.36
CA ALA A 141 -15.54 -17.77 -15.20
C ALA A 141 -15.11 -17.45 -16.65
N LYS A 142 -15.41 -16.25 -17.17
CA LYS A 142 -14.98 -15.81 -18.51
C LYS A 142 -13.46 -15.81 -18.66
N TYR A 143 -12.73 -15.51 -17.57
CA TYR A 143 -11.27 -15.36 -17.63
C TYR A 143 -10.48 -16.61 -17.27
N ILE A 144 -11.14 -17.75 -17.01
CA ILE A 144 -10.47 -19.02 -16.70
C ILE A 144 -9.54 -19.44 -17.85
N ASN A 145 -10.03 -19.38 -19.08
CA ASN A 145 -9.27 -19.77 -20.28
C ASN A 145 -8.90 -18.56 -21.16
N ALA A 146 -8.94 -17.36 -20.60
CA ALA A 146 -8.61 -16.14 -21.33
C ALA A 146 -7.10 -16.02 -21.54
N SER A 147 -6.70 -15.38 -22.64
CA SER A 147 -5.32 -15.01 -22.89
C SER A 147 -4.82 -13.98 -21.88
N GLU A 148 -3.52 -13.75 -21.88
CA GLU A 148 -2.90 -12.69 -21.08
C GLU A 148 -3.46 -11.32 -21.47
N ASP A 149 -3.56 -11.03 -22.76
CA ASP A 149 -4.10 -9.76 -23.28
C ASP A 149 -5.55 -9.53 -22.82
N GLU A 150 -6.41 -10.54 -22.89
CA GLU A 150 -7.81 -10.41 -22.43
C GLU A 150 -7.91 -10.15 -20.92
N ARG A 151 -6.99 -10.71 -20.11
CA ARG A 151 -6.90 -10.44 -18.68
C ARG A 151 -6.35 -9.03 -18.43
N ASN A 152 -5.36 -8.62 -19.21
CA ASN A 152 -4.79 -7.28 -19.14
C ASN A 152 -5.81 -6.21 -19.54
N ASP A 153 -6.59 -6.45 -20.59
CA ASP A 153 -7.71 -5.58 -21.00
C ASP A 153 -8.69 -5.37 -19.84
N TYR A 154 -9.07 -6.47 -19.17
CA TYR A 154 -9.96 -6.36 -18.02
C TYR A 154 -9.36 -5.53 -16.88
N ILE A 155 -8.07 -5.73 -16.55
CA ILE A 155 -7.40 -4.94 -15.51
C ILE A 155 -7.40 -3.45 -15.89
N ARG A 156 -7.07 -3.12 -17.14
CA ARG A 156 -7.09 -1.75 -17.67
C ARG A 156 -8.46 -1.11 -17.54
N ASP A 157 -9.50 -1.75 -18.09
CA ASP A 157 -10.87 -1.25 -18.05
C ASP A 157 -11.33 -0.97 -16.63
N MET A 158 -10.99 -1.86 -15.70
CA MET A 158 -11.38 -1.72 -14.30
C MET A 158 -10.57 -0.67 -13.53
N LEU A 159 -9.33 -0.38 -13.93
CA LEU A 159 -8.54 0.75 -13.41
C LEU A 159 -9.06 2.07 -13.96
N GLU A 160 -9.37 2.16 -15.26
CA GLU A 160 -9.98 3.35 -15.87
C GLU A 160 -11.32 3.71 -15.21
N GLN A 161 -12.16 2.72 -14.88
CA GLN A 161 -13.40 2.93 -14.12
C GLN A 161 -13.18 3.47 -12.69
N ARG A 162 -11.94 3.50 -12.21
CA ARG A 162 -11.51 4.09 -10.93
C ARG A 162 -10.72 5.39 -11.11
N ASP A 163 -10.89 6.02 -12.27
CA ASP A 163 -10.26 7.30 -12.63
C ASP A 163 -8.73 7.25 -12.68
N TYR A 164 -8.12 6.07 -12.92
CA TYR A 164 -6.70 5.98 -13.26
C TYR A 164 -6.50 6.28 -14.75
N ASP A 165 -5.46 7.06 -15.07
CA ASP A 165 -5.04 7.33 -16.45
C ASP A 165 -4.18 6.17 -16.96
N VAL A 166 -4.81 5.20 -17.62
CA VAL A 166 -4.21 3.93 -18.04
C VAL A 166 -3.90 3.94 -19.53
N HIS A 167 -2.75 3.43 -19.91
CA HIS A 167 -2.30 3.35 -21.29
C HIS A 167 -1.89 1.91 -21.62
N ASP A 168 -2.36 1.44 -22.76
CA ASP A 168 -2.02 0.15 -23.33
C ASP A 168 -0.73 0.25 -24.15
N GLN A 169 0.04 -0.84 -24.18
CA GLN A 169 1.17 -1.08 -25.10
C GLN A 169 2.03 0.17 -25.35
N THR A 170 2.28 0.93 -24.31
CA THR A 170 3.05 2.18 -24.42
C THR A 170 4.50 1.83 -24.74
N ARG A 171 4.98 2.27 -25.90
CA ARG A 171 6.37 2.08 -26.33
C ARG A 171 7.32 2.89 -25.48
N ARG A 172 8.09 2.22 -24.64
CA ARG A 172 9.14 2.83 -23.81
C ARG A 172 10.36 1.92 -23.71
N GLY A 173 11.50 2.56 -23.44
CA GLY A 173 12.75 1.83 -23.29
C GLY A 173 13.23 1.15 -24.61
N ILE A 174 14.15 0.22 -24.45
CA ILE A 174 14.71 -0.56 -25.56
C ILE A 174 14.34 -2.03 -25.31
N SER A 175 13.75 -2.70 -26.33
CA SER A 175 13.51 -4.14 -26.24
C SER A 175 14.81 -4.91 -26.03
N GLU A 176 14.75 -6.11 -25.43
CA GLU A 176 15.94 -6.96 -25.21
C GLU A 176 16.76 -7.21 -26.49
N THR A 177 16.12 -7.17 -27.66
CA THR A 177 16.81 -7.30 -28.95
C THR A 177 17.45 -6.03 -29.44
N GLY A 178 17.23 -4.87 -28.78
CA GLY A 178 17.79 -3.56 -29.14
C GLY A 178 17.29 -2.99 -30.47
N LYS A 179 16.30 -3.61 -31.14
CA LYS A 179 15.85 -3.25 -32.49
C LYS A 179 14.53 -2.47 -32.53
N SER A 180 13.78 -2.44 -31.44
CA SER A 180 12.50 -1.71 -31.34
C SER A 180 12.32 -1.19 -29.91
N SER A 181 11.43 -0.18 -29.72
CA SER A 181 10.95 0.15 -28.38
C SER A 181 10.19 -1.04 -27.80
N GLY A 182 10.45 -1.37 -26.54
CA GLY A 182 9.68 -2.41 -25.83
C GLY A 182 8.24 -1.95 -25.57
N GLU A 183 7.33 -2.88 -25.47
CA GLU A 183 5.91 -2.65 -25.17
C GLU A 183 5.65 -2.99 -23.71
N ILE A 184 5.04 -2.06 -22.98
CA ILE A 184 4.60 -2.20 -21.59
C ILE A 184 3.19 -2.75 -21.62
N ASP A 185 2.89 -3.78 -20.81
CA ASP A 185 1.56 -4.39 -20.79
C ASP A 185 0.51 -3.40 -20.28
N ILE A 186 0.76 -2.77 -19.12
CA ILE A 186 -0.13 -1.73 -18.57
C ILE A 186 0.72 -0.61 -17.97
N PHE A 187 0.55 0.60 -18.48
CA PHE A 187 1.21 1.79 -17.98
C PHE A 187 0.20 2.74 -17.36
N VAL A 188 0.41 3.11 -16.10
CA VAL A 188 -0.47 4.01 -15.36
C VAL A 188 0.23 5.34 -15.13
N LYS A 189 -0.48 6.42 -15.39
CA LYS A 189 -0.06 7.79 -15.04
C LYS A 189 -0.92 8.34 -13.92
N LYS A 190 -0.37 9.32 -13.22
CA LYS A 190 -1.07 10.14 -12.25
C LYS A 190 -0.60 11.58 -12.44
N ASP A 191 -1.55 12.52 -12.53
CA ASP A 191 -1.26 13.96 -12.77
C ASP A 191 -0.33 14.21 -13.99
N ASN A 192 -0.57 13.47 -15.07
CA ASN A 192 0.25 13.44 -16.29
C ASN A 192 1.69 12.95 -16.12
N ALA A 193 2.08 12.45 -14.95
CA ALA A 193 3.39 11.87 -14.69
C ALA A 193 3.34 10.33 -14.66
N PRO A 194 4.43 9.61 -14.99
CA PRO A 194 4.54 8.18 -14.79
C PRO A 194 4.28 7.82 -13.33
N PHE A 195 3.37 6.88 -13.09
CA PHE A 195 3.01 6.44 -11.75
C PHE A 195 3.49 5.02 -11.49
N THR A 196 3.13 4.07 -12.36
CA THR A 196 3.57 2.67 -12.23
C THR A 196 3.49 1.94 -13.57
N ILE A 197 4.25 0.85 -13.66
CA ILE A 197 4.18 -0.16 -14.68
C ILE A 197 3.65 -1.44 -14.05
N ILE A 198 2.71 -2.10 -14.72
CA ILE A 198 2.32 -3.47 -14.41
C ILE A 198 2.81 -4.34 -15.57
N GLU A 199 3.70 -5.24 -15.29
CA GLU A 199 4.11 -6.31 -16.21
C GLU A 199 3.39 -7.58 -15.78
N ALA A 200 2.59 -8.13 -16.67
CA ALA A 200 1.75 -9.29 -16.39
C ALA A 200 2.30 -10.53 -17.09
N LEU A 201 2.02 -11.71 -16.53
CA LEU A 201 2.42 -12.98 -17.14
C LEU A 201 1.56 -14.14 -16.64
N ILE A 202 1.34 -15.14 -17.52
CA ILE A 202 0.68 -16.38 -17.15
C ILE A 202 1.74 -17.42 -16.77
N LEU A 203 1.57 -18.08 -15.61
CA LEU A 203 2.42 -19.18 -15.16
C LEU A 203 1.57 -20.39 -14.77
N SER A 204 1.87 -21.56 -15.32
CA SER A 204 1.34 -22.86 -14.88
C SER A 204 2.29 -23.57 -13.90
N SER A 205 3.55 -23.19 -13.91
CA SER A 205 4.62 -23.64 -13.01
C SER A 205 5.67 -22.54 -12.89
N LEU A 206 6.66 -22.70 -11.99
CA LEU A 206 7.75 -21.73 -11.87
C LEU A 206 8.76 -21.89 -13.03
N GLU A 207 8.52 -21.16 -14.11
CA GLU A 207 9.41 -21.10 -15.28
C GLU A 207 10.40 -19.94 -15.08
N LYS A 208 11.56 -20.25 -14.44
CA LYS A 208 12.51 -19.23 -13.99
C LYS A 208 13.02 -18.32 -15.10
N SER A 209 13.31 -18.86 -16.30
CA SER A 209 13.80 -18.07 -17.44
C SER A 209 12.74 -17.10 -17.95
N TYR A 210 11.49 -17.55 -18.06
CA TYR A 210 10.38 -16.73 -18.50
C TYR A 210 10.09 -15.62 -17.49
N LEU A 211 9.99 -15.95 -16.19
CA LEU A 211 9.82 -14.96 -15.13
C LEU A 211 10.98 -13.94 -15.11
N SER A 212 12.23 -14.39 -15.30
CA SER A 212 13.41 -13.49 -15.37
C SER A 212 13.27 -12.46 -16.48
N THR A 213 12.79 -12.89 -17.67
CA THR A 213 12.55 -11.98 -18.81
C THR A 213 11.56 -10.87 -18.42
N HIS A 214 10.44 -11.22 -17.78
CA HIS A 214 9.43 -10.23 -17.35
C HIS A 214 9.95 -9.32 -16.23
N LEU A 215 10.68 -9.85 -15.26
CA LEU A 215 11.31 -9.03 -14.22
C LEU A 215 12.30 -8.01 -14.82
N ASN A 216 13.11 -8.41 -15.80
CA ASN A 216 14.03 -7.50 -16.47
C ASN A 216 13.31 -6.44 -17.30
N LYS A 217 12.21 -6.78 -17.96
CA LYS A 217 11.39 -5.83 -18.73
C LYS A 217 10.92 -4.67 -17.84
N ILE A 218 10.44 -4.93 -16.62
CA ILE A 218 9.98 -3.88 -15.68
C ILE A 218 11.06 -2.80 -15.54
N TYR A 219 12.30 -3.21 -15.28
CA TYR A 219 13.40 -2.24 -15.09
C TYR A 219 13.87 -1.59 -16.38
N SER A 220 13.77 -2.30 -17.51
CA SER A 220 14.12 -1.76 -18.82
C SER A 220 13.12 -0.71 -19.31
N TYR A 221 11.85 -0.87 -18.96
CA TYR A 221 10.76 0.01 -19.35
C TYR A 221 10.55 1.17 -18.38
N ASP A 222 10.91 0.99 -17.12
CA ASP A 222 10.91 2.07 -16.13
C ASP A 222 12.12 2.99 -16.32
N THR A 223 12.08 3.79 -17.37
CA THR A 223 13.14 4.77 -17.70
C THR A 223 13.11 6.01 -16.81
N THR A 224 12.05 6.22 -16.06
CA THR A 224 11.80 7.42 -15.24
C THR A 224 12.09 7.24 -13.77
N GLY A 225 12.22 6.00 -13.30
CA GLY A 225 12.45 5.70 -11.88
C GLY A 225 11.19 5.80 -11.05
N ASN A 226 10.19 5.02 -11.43
CA ASN A 226 8.95 4.94 -10.65
C ASN A 226 9.24 4.53 -9.21
N LEU A 227 8.45 5.05 -8.28
CA LEU A 227 8.56 4.71 -6.86
C LEU A 227 8.19 3.26 -6.60
N PHE A 228 7.31 2.72 -7.42
CA PHE A 228 6.94 1.31 -7.40
C PHE A 228 6.54 0.83 -8.79
N ASN A 229 6.64 -0.48 -8.98
CA ASN A 229 6.12 -1.21 -10.13
C ASN A 229 5.46 -2.51 -9.67
N VAL A 230 4.77 -3.19 -10.56
CA VAL A 230 4.03 -4.42 -10.27
C VAL A 230 4.41 -5.52 -11.25
N CYS A 231 4.73 -6.70 -10.70
CA CYS A 231 4.77 -7.97 -11.42
C CYS A 231 3.49 -8.74 -11.09
N LEU A 232 2.59 -8.88 -12.08
CA LEU A 232 1.28 -9.50 -11.91
C LEU A 232 1.27 -10.90 -12.54
N VAL A 233 1.20 -11.92 -11.71
CA VAL A 233 1.19 -13.32 -12.15
C VAL A 233 -0.23 -13.86 -12.16
N TYR A 234 -0.72 -14.25 -13.33
CA TYR A 234 -1.94 -15.05 -13.49
C TYR A 234 -1.55 -16.53 -13.35
N LEU A 235 -1.80 -17.12 -12.19
CA LEU A 235 -1.38 -18.49 -11.91
C LEU A 235 -2.43 -19.51 -12.32
N GLU A 236 -2.05 -20.42 -13.22
CA GLU A 236 -2.87 -21.53 -13.69
C GLU A 236 -2.45 -22.88 -13.04
N ALA A 237 -1.90 -22.84 -11.82
CA ALA A 237 -1.51 -24.04 -11.08
C ALA A 237 -2.50 -24.36 -9.95
N LYS A 238 -2.72 -25.67 -9.71
CA LYS A 238 -3.63 -26.13 -8.64
C LYS A 238 -3.10 -25.83 -7.24
N ASN A 239 -1.79 -25.95 -7.03
CA ASN A 239 -1.15 -25.75 -5.73
C ASN A 239 -0.54 -24.34 -5.61
N LEU A 240 -1.36 -23.37 -5.21
CA LEU A 240 -0.90 -21.99 -4.97
C LEU A 240 0.18 -21.93 -3.90
N ALA A 241 0.01 -22.62 -2.77
CA ALA A 241 0.96 -22.53 -1.64
C ALA A 241 2.36 -23.01 -2.04
N GLY A 242 2.45 -24.20 -2.67
CA GLY A 242 3.74 -24.74 -3.10
C GLY A 242 4.36 -24.00 -4.30
N PHE A 243 3.54 -23.32 -5.13
CA PHE A 243 4.05 -22.40 -6.14
C PHE A 243 4.63 -21.15 -5.48
N TRP A 244 3.86 -20.53 -4.56
CA TRP A 244 4.22 -19.28 -3.92
C TRP A 244 5.52 -19.37 -3.11
N GLU A 245 5.70 -20.44 -2.36
CA GLU A 245 6.95 -20.71 -1.63
C GLU A 245 8.17 -20.66 -2.56
N LYS A 246 8.12 -21.41 -3.69
CA LYS A 246 9.20 -21.42 -4.69
C LYS A 246 9.37 -20.08 -5.40
N TYR A 247 8.28 -19.37 -5.63
CA TYR A 247 8.28 -18.04 -6.23
C TYR A 247 9.00 -17.04 -5.33
N CYS A 248 8.63 -16.98 -4.05
CA CYS A 248 9.25 -16.10 -3.06
C CYS A 248 10.75 -16.40 -2.93
N GLU A 249 11.12 -17.69 -2.83
CA GLU A 249 12.52 -18.09 -2.82
C GLU A 249 13.28 -17.60 -4.05
N PHE A 250 12.69 -17.73 -5.24
CA PHE A 250 13.32 -17.29 -6.47
C PHE A 250 13.48 -15.78 -6.53
N VAL A 251 12.43 -14.98 -6.29
CA VAL A 251 12.47 -13.53 -6.46
C VAL A 251 13.28 -12.83 -5.39
N THR A 252 13.44 -13.41 -4.20
CA THR A 252 14.29 -12.85 -3.14
C THR A 252 15.78 -13.08 -3.39
N HIS A 253 16.15 -14.06 -4.23
CA HIS A 253 17.51 -14.37 -4.60
C HIS A 253 17.84 -14.01 -6.07
N TYR A 254 16.90 -13.40 -6.78
CA TYR A 254 17.09 -13.02 -8.17
C TYR A 254 18.11 -11.87 -8.28
N ASP A 255 18.94 -11.91 -9.32
CA ASP A 255 19.94 -10.86 -9.60
C ASP A 255 19.30 -9.71 -10.36
N TYR A 256 18.67 -8.81 -9.61
CA TYR A 256 18.02 -7.63 -10.17
C TYR A 256 19.03 -6.58 -10.63
N PRO A 257 18.69 -5.72 -11.61
CA PRO A 257 19.52 -4.58 -12.01
C PRO A 257 19.84 -3.63 -10.86
N TYR A 258 19.02 -3.61 -9.82
CA TYR A 258 19.22 -2.83 -8.60
C TYR A 258 19.19 -3.75 -7.37
N PRO A 259 20.19 -3.63 -6.46
CA PRO A 259 20.27 -4.52 -5.29
C PRO A 259 19.01 -4.50 -4.43
N ILE A 260 18.60 -5.67 -3.96
CA ILE A 260 17.55 -5.78 -2.93
C ILE A 260 18.09 -5.21 -1.61
N ILE A 261 17.28 -4.35 -0.97
CA ILE A 261 17.52 -3.83 0.39
C ILE A 261 16.75 -4.67 1.41
N SER A 262 15.51 -5.01 1.09
CA SER A 262 14.60 -5.77 1.94
C SER A 262 13.49 -6.41 1.10
N PHE A 263 12.80 -7.37 1.69
CA PHE A 263 11.56 -7.92 1.15
C PHE A 263 10.54 -8.09 2.30
N ASP A 264 9.25 -8.12 1.94
CA ASP A 264 8.15 -8.40 2.86
C ASP A 264 7.20 -9.39 2.18
N ASP A 265 7.14 -10.60 2.70
CA ASP A 265 6.27 -11.70 2.25
C ASP A 265 5.02 -11.86 3.14
N ASN A 266 4.93 -11.06 4.20
CA ASN A 266 3.82 -11.02 5.15
C ASN A 266 2.97 -9.76 4.98
N ILE A 267 2.77 -9.30 3.75
CA ILE A 267 1.80 -8.24 3.50
C ILE A 267 0.44 -8.81 3.90
N ASP A 268 -0.01 -8.40 5.09
CA ASP A 268 -1.29 -8.82 5.68
C ASP A 268 -2.42 -8.44 4.72
N ASN A 269 -2.89 -9.43 4.00
CA ASN A 269 -4.10 -9.29 3.24
C ASN A 269 -5.25 -9.18 4.23
N ASP A 270 -5.86 -8.02 4.36
CA ASP A 270 -7.15 -7.87 5.03
C ASP A 270 -8.26 -8.73 4.36
N TYR A 271 -7.91 -9.39 3.28
CA TYR A 271 -8.76 -10.23 2.43
C TYR A 271 -8.50 -11.72 2.69
N LEU A 272 -8.81 -12.16 3.90
CA LEU A 272 -8.84 -13.58 4.23
C LEU A 272 -9.85 -14.29 3.32
N GLY A 273 -9.39 -15.31 2.61
CA GLY A 273 -10.25 -16.19 1.78
C GLY A 273 -10.11 -16.04 0.28
N SER A 274 -9.22 -15.18 -0.23
CA SER A 274 -8.86 -15.19 -1.65
C SER A 274 -7.65 -16.07 -1.93
N GLU A 275 -7.57 -16.63 -3.14
CA GLU A 275 -6.38 -17.32 -3.63
C GLU A 275 -5.47 -16.32 -4.36
N ILE A 276 -5.16 -15.19 -3.71
CA ILE A 276 -4.22 -14.15 -4.14
C ILE A 276 -3.12 -14.05 -3.12
N LYS A 277 -1.89 -13.89 -3.57
CA LYS A 277 -0.69 -13.69 -2.75
C LYS A 277 0.01 -12.42 -3.16
N ILE A 278 0.52 -11.69 -2.17
CA ILE A 278 1.29 -10.46 -2.41
C ILE A 278 2.55 -10.49 -1.56
N MET A 279 3.66 -10.09 -2.16
CA MET A 279 4.89 -9.74 -1.47
C MET A 279 5.51 -8.51 -2.12
N THR A 280 6.50 -7.92 -1.46
CA THR A 280 7.31 -6.84 -2.03
C THR A 280 8.79 -7.15 -1.93
N THR A 281 9.53 -6.69 -2.94
CA THR A 281 10.98 -6.50 -2.85
C THR A 281 11.29 -5.01 -2.97
N THR A 282 12.15 -4.51 -2.09
CA THR A 282 12.59 -3.11 -2.09
C THR A 282 14.02 -3.05 -2.61
N HIS A 283 14.27 -2.16 -3.56
CA HIS A 283 15.55 -2.05 -4.25
C HIS A 283 16.18 -0.68 -4.07
N ASN A 284 17.52 -0.63 -4.16
CA ASN A 284 18.27 0.63 -4.15
C ASN A 284 18.60 1.04 -5.58
N ARG A 285 17.82 1.95 -6.14
CA ARG A 285 18.05 2.55 -7.46
C ARG A 285 18.83 3.85 -7.30
N SER A 286 20.16 3.78 -7.38
CA SER A 286 21.02 4.98 -7.30
C SER A 286 20.78 5.84 -6.05
N GLY A 287 20.62 5.22 -4.89
CA GLY A 287 20.32 5.91 -3.62
C GLY A 287 18.85 6.18 -3.35
N GLN A 288 17.96 5.85 -4.29
CA GLN A 288 16.51 5.95 -4.10
C GLN A 288 15.91 4.56 -3.91
N LYS A 289 14.94 4.45 -3.00
CA LYS A 289 14.17 3.22 -2.83
C LYS A 289 13.12 3.12 -3.91
N THR A 290 13.01 1.97 -4.57
CA THR A 290 11.88 1.59 -5.43
C THR A 290 11.33 0.25 -4.98
N ILE A 291 10.03 0.08 -5.06
CA ILE A 291 9.34 -1.13 -4.59
C ILE A 291 8.82 -1.89 -5.81
N LEU A 292 9.07 -3.19 -5.85
CA LEU A 292 8.40 -4.08 -6.78
C LEU A 292 7.37 -4.91 -5.99
N TYR A 293 6.09 -4.72 -6.32
CA TYR A 293 5.01 -5.56 -5.83
C TYR A 293 4.91 -6.81 -6.70
N HIS A 294 4.91 -7.96 -6.07
CA HIS A 294 4.66 -9.24 -6.71
C HIS A 294 3.26 -9.69 -6.31
N ILE A 295 2.34 -9.70 -7.25
CA ILE A 295 0.94 -10.10 -7.03
C ILE A 295 0.68 -11.38 -7.81
N CYS A 296 0.31 -12.45 -7.13
CA CYS A 296 -0.03 -13.73 -7.74
C CYS A 296 -1.51 -14.02 -7.55
N VAL A 297 -2.25 -14.08 -8.66
CA VAL A 297 -3.69 -14.33 -8.70
C VAL A 297 -3.91 -15.73 -9.27
N LYS A 298 -4.42 -16.65 -8.44
CA LYS A 298 -4.76 -17.99 -8.95
C LYS A 298 -6.04 -17.91 -9.78
N ILE A 299 -5.93 -18.26 -11.04
CA ILE A 299 -7.06 -18.41 -11.95
C ILE A 299 -7.46 -19.88 -11.94
N LEU A 300 -8.65 -20.17 -11.44
CA LEU A 300 -9.15 -21.54 -11.35
C LEU A 300 -9.46 -22.08 -12.74
N SER A 301 -8.87 -23.24 -13.07
CA SER A 301 -9.22 -24.05 -14.24
C SER A 301 -10.22 -25.14 -13.83
#